data_d001b9c66e1a3b1347d2bec246a37b4f
#
_entry.id   d001b9c66e1a3b1347d2bec246a37b4f
#
_cell.length_a   1.000
_cell.length_b   1.000
_cell.length_c   1.000
_cell.angle_alpha   90.00
_cell.angle_beta   90.00
_cell.angle_gamma   90.00
#
_symmetry.space_group_name_H-M   'P 1'
#
loop_
_entity.id
_entity.type
_entity.pdbx_description
1 polymer ?
#
loop_
_entity_poly.entity_id
_entity_poly.type
_entity_poly.pdbx_seq_one_letter_code
_entity_poly.pdbx_strand_id
1 'polypeptide(L)'
;IRSIPTCVLLKNGQPVDGFMGAQPEGQVRAFLDKHVPSEGALEAEADVDEAHELLESGDTQAALSKMADALAADPTNDDARFDYVRLLIATGGYEEADALLQEPLKRIPQPLRFDALWRWLDALQFVQNDDRGNWPLEQFDALIAQNKRDFDTRFAKARVLMAEGEWAAAMEELLEIIMRDKTWNAEAPRK
;
A
#
# COMPACT_ATOMS: atom_id res chain seq x y z
N ILE A 1 -5.50 11.61 50.18
CA ILE A 1 -4.51 11.27 49.13
C ILE A 1 -5.28 10.58 48.00
N ARG A 2 -5.63 11.34 46.93
CA ARG A 2 -6.48 10.83 45.85
C ARG A 2 -5.67 10.37 44.60
N SER A 3 -4.34 10.33 44.72
CA SER A 3 -3.43 10.04 43.59
C SER A 3 -2.62 8.74 43.70
N ILE A 4 -3.01 7.88 44.63
CA ILE A 4 -2.41 6.55 44.79
C ILE A 4 -3.45 5.48 44.44
N PRO A 5 -3.09 4.45 43.64
CA PRO A 5 -1.78 4.21 43.00
C PRO A 5 -1.52 5.15 41.80
N THR A 6 -0.26 5.37 41.50
CA THR A 6 0.17 5.90 40.18
C THR A 6 0.75 4.75 39.37
N CYS A 7 0.17 4.48 38.22
CA CYS A 7 0.64 3.47 37.30
C CYS A 7 1.27 4.18 36.10
N VAL A 8 2.47 3.77 35.69
CA VAL A 8 3.18 4.29 34.53
C VAL A 8 3.54 3.13 33.64
N LEU A 9 3.18 3.24 32.37
CA LEU A 9 3.58 2.29 31.32
C LEU A 9 4.92 2.73 30.74
N LEU A 10 5.89 1.83 30.74
CA LEU A 10 7.21 2.04 30.14
C LEU A 10 7.33 1.19 28.89
N LYS A 11 7.79 1.77 27.79
CA LYS A 11 8.17 1.06 26.56
C LYS A 11 9.62 1.39 26.25
N ASN A 12 10.47 0.35 26.14
CA ASN A 12 11.92 0.51 25.94
C ASN A 12 12.59 1.43 26.98
N GLY A 13 12.15 1.33 28.24
CA GLY A 13 12.66 2.13 29.36
C GLY A 13 12.17 3.57 29.42
N GLN A 14 11.31 4.00 28.50
CA GLN A 14 10.71 5.34 28.47
C GLN A 14 9.24 5.31 28.87
N PRO A 15 8.78 6.28 29.69
CA PRO A 15 7.38 6.41 30.01
C PRO A 15 6.59 6.87 28.78
N VAL A 16 5.55 6.08 28.41
CA VAL A 16 4.70 6.36 27.24
C VAL A 16 3.27 6.73 27.59
N ASP A 17 2.74 6.24 28.73
CA ASP A 17 1.40 6.56 29.20
C ASP A 17 1.28 6.22 30.70
N GLY A 18 0.16 6.57 31.35
CA GLY A 18 -0.09 6.25 32.74
C GLY A 18 -1.41 6.79 33.25
N PHE A 19 -1.79 6.33 34.44
CA PHE A 19 -2.97 6.84 35.15
C PHE A 19 -2.71 6.99 36.63
N MET A 20 -3.48 7.86 37.27
CA MET A 20 -3.44 8.11 38.71
C MET A 20 -4.75 7.70 39.39
N GLY A 21 -4.65 7.14 40.60
CA GLY A 21 -5.78 6.66 41.39
C GLY A 21 -6.19 5.24 41.02
N ALA A 22 -7.00 4.63 41.88
CA ALA A 22 -7.57 3.31 41.65
C ALA A 22 -8.57 3.37 40.49
N GLN A 23 -8.35 2.52 39.48
CA GLN A 23 -9.25 2.40 38.33
C GLN A 23 -10.00 1.05 38.38
N PRO A 24 -11.27 0.99 37.95
CA PRO A 24 -11.97 -0.25 37.72
C PRO A 24 -11.23 -1.17 36.74
N GLU A 25 -11.37 -2.50 36.93
CA GLU A 25 -10.69 -3.49 36.07
C GLU A 25 -10.89 -3.23 34.56
N GLY A 26 -12.11 -2.89 34.13
CA GLY A 26 -12.43 -2.60 32.75
C GLY A 26 -11.64 -1.41 32.17
N GLN A 27 -11.35 -0.39 33.01
CA GLN A 27 -10.53 0.76 32.56
C GLN A 27 -9.05 0.39 32.52
N VAL A 28 -8.58 -0.48 33.43
CA VAL A 28 -7.20 -0.98 33.39
C VAL A 28 -7.00 -1.86 32.14
N ARG A 29 -7.97 -2.72 31.80
CA ARG A 29 -7.93 -3.53 30.58
C ARG A 29 -7.90 -2.64 29.35
N ALA A 30 -8.83 -1.70 29.19
CA ALA A 30 -8.85 -0.77 28.07
C ALA A 30 -7.56 0.07 27.96
N PHE A 31 -6.92 0.40 29.09
CA PHE A 31 -5.62 1.05 29.08
C PHE A 31 -4.52 0.13 28.55
N LEU A 32 -4.50 -1.14 28.97
CA LEU A 32 -3.52 -2.12 28.50
C LEU A 32 -3.74 -2.45 27.01
N ASP A 33 -4.99 -2.69 26.59
CA ASP A 33 -5.35 -2.99 25.19
C ASP A 33 -4.91 -1.91 24.20
N LYS A 34 -4.79 -0.67 24.68
CA LYS A 34 -4.27 0.45 23.88
C LYS A 34 -2.75 0.35 23.61
N HIS A 35 -2.00 -0.36 24.46
CA HIS A 35 -0.54 -0.33 24.47
C HIS A 35 0.13 -1.69 24.31
N VAL A 36 -0.60 -2.76 24.60
CA VAL A 36 -0.12 -4.14 24.49
C VAL A 36 -0.73 -4.73 23.22
N PRO A 37 0.09 -5.27 22.31
CA PRO A 37 -0.43 -5.96 21.14
C PRO A 37 -1.39 -7.08 21.55
N SER A 38 -2.44 -7.29 20.78
CA SER A 38 -3.30 -8.47 20.94
C SER A 38 -2.54 -9.74 20.57
N GLU A 39 -3.04 -10.91 21.00
CA GLU A 39 -2.45 -12.20 20.61
C GLU A 39 -2.40 -12.34 19.08
N GLY A 40 -3.46 -11.97 18.38
CA GLY A 40 -3.49 -11.96 16.93
C GLY A 40 -2.50 -10.99 16.29
N ALA A 41 -2.24 -9.82 16.92
CA ALA A 41 -1.22 -8.90 16.42
C ALA A 41 0.20 -9.44 16.56
N LEU A 42 0.49 -10.17 17.66
CA LEU A 42 1.79 -10.83 17.85
C LEU A 42 1.96 -12.02 16.88
N GLU A 43 0.91 -12.78 16.64
CA GLU A 43 0.90 -13.86 15.64
C GLU A 43 1.12 -13.30 14.23
N ALA A 44 0.40 -12.24 13.86
CA ALA A 44 0.58 -11.57 12.59
C ALA A 44 2.00 -11.02 12.38
N GLU A 45 2.63 -10.45 13.41
CA GLU A 45 4.02 -9.99 13.34
C GLU A 45 4.98 -11.16 13.08
N ALA A 46 4.79 -12.29 13.79
CA ALA A 46 5.61 -13.49 13.60
C ALA A 46 5.45 -14.09 12.18
N ASP A 47 4.22 -14.14 11.65
CA ASP A 47 3.97 -14.62 10.29
C ASP A 47 4.57 -13.70 9.22
N VAL A 48 4.57 -12.38 9.44
CA VAL A 48 5.25 -11.43 8.55
C VAL A 48 6.76 -11.65 8.56
N ASP A 49 7.37 -11.83 9.72
CA ASP A 49 8.81 -12.09 9.85
C ASP A 49 9.19 -13.40 9.13
N GLU A 50 8.42 -14.48 9.34
CA GLU A 50 8.61 -15.75 8.63
C GLU A 50 8.44 -15.60 7.11
N ALA A 51 7.46 -14.81 6.67
CA ALA A 51 7.26 -14.54 5.24
C ALA A 51 8.47 -13.82 4.62
N HIS A 52 9.11 -12.89 5.33
CA HIS A 52 10.32 -12.23 4.87
C HIS A 52 11.51 -13.21 4.75
N GLU A 53 11.68 -14.11 5.72
CA GLU A 53 12.72 -15.16 5.64
C GLU A 53 12.50 -16.10 4.45
N LEU A 54 11.23 -16.47 4.18
CA LEU A 54 10.84 -17.28 3.03
C LEU A 54 11.15 -16.57 1.70
N LEU A 55 10.90 -15.25 1.61
CA LEU A 55 11.27 -14.46 0.43
C LEU A 55 12.77 -14.42 0.20
N GLU A 56 13.57 -14.28 1.27
CA GLU A 56 15.04 -14.32 1.17
C GLU A 56 15.55 -15.68 0.71
N SER A 57 14.87 -16.76 1.09
CA SER A 57 15.18 -18.12 0.63
C SER A 57 14.67 -18.45 -0.79
N GLY A 58 13.84 -17.57 -1.36
CA GLY A 58 13.24 -17.73 -2.69
C GLY A 58 11.93 -18.51 -2.70
N ASP A 59 11.37 -18.88 -1.53
CA ASP A 59 10.07 -19.56 -1.45
C ASP A 59 8.91 -18.56 -1.43
N THR A 60 8.67 -17.97 -2.59
CA THR A 60 7.63 -16.93 -2.77
C THR A 60 6.22 -17.46 -2.48
N GLN A 61 5.93 -18.74 -2.78
CA GLN A 61 4.61 -19.31 -2.55
C GLN A 61 4.31 -19.48 -1.05
N ALA A 62 5.29 -19.96 -0.28
CA ALA A 62 5.16 -20.07 1.17
C ALA A 62 5.06 -18.67 1.81
N ALA A 63 5.82 -17.68 1.31
CA ALA A 63 5.75 -16.30 1.78
C ALA A 63 4.35 -15.68 1.55
N LEU A 64 3.73 -15.91 0.38
CA LEU A 64 2.35 -15.48 0.13
C LEU A 64 1.36 -16.09 1.13
N SER A 65 1.50 -17.38 1.44
CA SER A 65 0.64 -18.05 2.42
C SER A 65 0.79 -17.41 3.81
N LYS A 66 2.02 -17.15 4.25
CA LYS A 66 2.28 -16.52 5.54
C LYS A 66 1.77 -15.08 5.64
N MET A 67 1.87 -14.30 4.57
CA MET A 67 1.28 -12.96 4.53
C MET A 67 -0.26 -13.01 4.60
N ALA A 68 -0.88 -14.02 3.99
CA ALA A 68 -2.33 -14.23 4.11
C ALA A 68 -2.72 -14.60 5.55
N ASP A 69 -1.98 -15.49 6.21
CA ASP A 69 -2.20 -15.90 7.60
C ASP A 69 -2.04 -14.69 8.54
N ALA A 70 -0.98 -13.88 8.37
CA ALA A 70 -0.76 -12.65 9.12
C ALA A 70 -1.95 -11.68 9.01
N LEU A 71 -2.47 -11.48 7.81
CA LEU A 71 -3.63 -10.59 7.62
C LEU A 71 -4.94 -11.20 8.13
N ALA A 72 -5.05 -12.52 8.19
CA ALA A 72 -6.19 -13.20 8.82
C ALA A 72 -6.15 -13.08 10.35
N ALA A 73 -4.97 -13.15 10.96
CA ALA A 73 -4.78 -12.99 12.41
C ALA A 73 -5.02 -11.54 12.87
N ASP A 74 -4.55 -10.55 12.08
CA ASP A 74 -4.83 -9.13 12.32
C ASP A 74 -5.24 -8.41 11.01
N PRO A 75 -6.56 -8.37 10.70
CA PRO A 75 -7.07 -7.66 9.52
C PRO A 75 -6.86 -6.14 9.55
N THR A 76 -6.42 -5.57 10.67
CA THR A 76 -6.15 -4.14 10.79
C THR A 76 -4.68 -3.79 10.59
N ASN A 77 -3.82 -4.78 10.44
CA ASN A 77 -2.40 -4.59 10.20
C ASN A 77 -2.15 -4.09 8.76
N ASP A 78 -2.06 -2.77 8.64
CA ASP A 78 -1.83 -2.13 7.35
C ASP A 78 -0.43 -2.37 6.79
N ASP A 79 0.55 -2.71 7.61
CA ASP A 79 1.91 -2.99 7.16
C ASP A 79 1.95 -4.40 6.52
N ALA A 80 1.37 -5.40 7.19
CA ALA A 80 1.21 -6.74 6.61
C ALA A 80 0.39 -6.70 5.30
N ARG A 81 -0.73 -5.92 5.28
CA ARG A 81 -1.53 -5.74 4.07
C ARG A 81 -0.74 -5.13 2.93
N PHE A 82 0.06 -4.10 3.21
CA PHE A 82 0.88 -3.44 2.20
C PHE A 82 1.90 -4.39 1.59
N ASP A 83 2.62 -5.15 2.41
CA ASP A 83 3.62 -6.10 1.94
C ASP A 83 2.99 -7.27 1.18
N TYR A 84 1.84 -7.77 1.65
CA TYR A 84 1.09 -8.81 0.96
C TYR A 84 0.61 -8.36 -0.42
N VAL A 85 -0.04 -7.20 -0.50
CA VAL A 85 -0.51 -6.64 -1.79
C VAL A 85 0.66 -6.41 -2.74
N ARG A 86 1.77 -5.86 -2.25
CA ARG A 86 2.97 -5.65 -3.06
C ARG A 86 3.51 -6.97 -3.63
N LEU A 87 3.55 -8.02 -2.82
CA LEU A 87 4.00 -9.35 -3.24
C LEU A 87 3.03 -9.97 -4.25
N LEU A 88 1.73 -9.88 -4.03
CA LEU A 88 0.71 -10.33 -4.99
C LEU A 88 0.86 -9.64 -6.35
N ILE A 89 1.04 -8.32 -6.36
CA ILE A 89 1.26 -7.58 -7.62
C ILE A 89 2.52 -8.08 -8.32
N ALA A 90 3.62 -8.26 -7.59
CA ALA A 90 4.90 -8.72 -8.16
C ALA A 90 4.83 -10.17 -8.71
N THR A 91 3.91 -10.98 -8.21
CA THR A 91 3.73 -12.39 -8.60
C THR A 91 2.54 -12.64 -9.54
N GLY A 92 1.81 -11.58 -9.92
CA GLY A 92 0.68 -11.68 -10.84
C GLY A 92 -0.67 -12.00 -10.19
N GLY A 93 -0.77 -11.97 -8.86
CA GLY A 93 -2.01 -12.18 -8.11
C GLY A 93 -2.94 -10.95 -8.11
N TYR A 94 -3.24 -10.42 -9.28
CA TYR A 94 -3.89 -9.11 -9.45
C TYR A 94 -5.32 -9.03 -8.91
N GLU A 95 -6.10 -10.10 -9.02
CA GLU A 95 -7.48 -10.13 -8.53
C GLU A 95 -7.52 -10.01 -7.00
N GLU A 96 -6.66 -10.75 -6.32
CA GLU A 96 -6.57 -10.72 -4.87
C GLU A 96 -5.97 -9.39 -4.38
N ALA A 97 -4.94 -8.88 -5.05
CA ALA A 97 -4.36 -7.57 -4.76
C ALA A 97 -5.43 -6.46 -4.85
N ASP A 98 -6.26 -6.44 -5.89
CA ASP A 98 -7.35 -5.47 -6.04
C ASP A 98 -8.35 -5.60 -4.90
N ALA A 99 -8.78 -6.81 -4.55
CA ALA A 99 -9.72 -7.05 -3.46
C ALA A 99 -9.20 -6.52 -2.12
N LEU A 100 -7.92 -6.72 -1.80
CA LEU A 100 -7.29 -6.25 -0.56
C LEU A 100 -7.12 -4.73 -0.51
N LEU A 101 -7.05 -4.06 -1.65
CA LEU A 101 -6.96 -2.60 -1.76
C LEU A 101 -8.31 -1.90 -1.57
N GLN A 102 -9.45 -2.58 -1.78
CA GLN A 102 -10.77 -1.95 -1.76
C GLN A 102 -11.11 -1.27 -0.43
N GLU A 103 -10.69 -1.82 0.70
CA GLU A 103 -10.95 -1.25 2.02
C GLU A 103 -10.09 -0.02 2.30
N PRO A 104 -8.74 -0.08 2.22
CA PRO A 104 -7.91 1.09 2.49
C PRO A 104 -8.16 2.27 1.54
N LEU A 105 -8.52 2.01 0.29
CA LEU A 105 -8.80 3.09 -0.68
C LEU A 105 -10.09 3.87 -0.38
N LYS A 106 -11.00 3.33 0.46
CA LYS A 106 -12.23 4.03 0.90
C LYS A 106 -12.01 4.92 2.12
N ARG A 107 -10.87 4.84 2.77
CA ARG A 107 -10.56 5.63 3.98
C ARG A 107 -10.36 7.09 3.65
N ILE A 108 -10.69 7.97 4.62
CA ILE A 108 -10.48 9.41 4.52
C ILE A 108 -9.67 9.87 5.74
N PRO A 109 -8.45 10.42 5.56
CA PRO A 109 -7.75 10.59 4.29
C PRO A 109 -7.30 9.26 3.70
N GLN A 110 -7.27 9.19 2.36
CA GLN A 110 -6.81 7.99 1.65
C GLN A 110 -5.30 7.78 1.89
N PRO A 111 -4.88 6.58 2.34
CA PRO A 111 -3.46 6.31 2.58
C PRO A 111 -2.67 6.26 1.26
N LEU A 112 -1.71 7.16 1.08
CA LEU A 112 -0.92 7.31 -0.15
C LEU A 112 -0.22 6.01 -0.59
N ARG A 113 0.26 5.19 0.36
CA ARG A 113 0.95 3.95 0.03
C ARG A 113 0.04 2.94 -0.68
N PHE A 114 -1.24 2.85 -0.31
CA PHE A 114 -2.19 1.97 -0.97
C PHE A 114 -2.66 2.53 -2.31
N ASP A 115 -2.80 3.85 -2.42
CA ASP A 115 -3.06 4.50 -3.71
C ASP A 115 -1.92 4.23 -4.70
N ALA A 116 -0.66 4.29 -4.26
CA ALA A 116 0.50 3.97 -5.09
C ALA A 116 0.48 2.51 -5.60
N LEU A 117 0.16 1.54 -4.73
CA LEU A 117 0.02 0.14 -5.13
C LEU A 117 -1.12 -0.05 -6.14
N TRP A 118 -2.24 0.61 -5.92
CA TRP A 118 -3.36 0.56 -6.84
C TRP A 118 -3.01 1.14 -8.22
N ARG A 119 -2.24 2.24 -8.27
CA ARG A 119 -1.75 2.81 -9.55
C ARG A 119 -0.84 1.85 -10.30
N TRP A 120 0.04 1.18 -9.58
CA TRP A 120 0.90 0.16 -10.18
C TRP A 120 0.08 -1.01 -10.73
N LEU A 121 -0.87 -1.52 -9.95
CA LEU A 121 -1.80 -2.56 -10.37
C LEU A 121 -2.62 -2.14 -11.61
N ASP A 122 -3.17 -0.92 -11.61
CA ASP A 122 -3.91 -0.36 -12.74
C ASP A 122 -3.04 -0.28 -14.01
N ALA A 123 -1.77 0.07 -13.88
CA ALA A 123 -0.82 0.10 -14.99
C ALA A 123 -0.57 -1.30 -15.58
N LEU A 124 -0.38 -2.31 -14.72
CA LEU A 124 -0.18 -3.70 -15.14
C LEU A 124 -1.44 -4.27 -15.82
N GLN A 125 -2.62 -4.00 -15.26
CA GLN A 125 -3.90 -4.40 -15.86
C GLN A 125 -4.14 -3.69 -17.21
N PHE A 126 -3.73 -2.43 -17.33
CA PHE A 126 -3.79 -1.73 -18.61
C PHE A 126 -2.97 -2.42 -19.69
N VAL A 127 -1.72 -2.78 -19.38
CA VAL A 127 -0.85 -3.49 -20.33
C VAL A 127 -1.45 -4.82 -20.78
N GLN A 128 -2.17 -5.52 -19.89
CA GLN A 128 -2.81 -6.79 -20.22
C GLN A 128 -4.11 -6.65 -21.04
N ASN A 129 -4.87 -5.57 -20.82
CA ASN A 129 -6.25 -5.49 -21.29
C ASN A 129 -6.49 -4.43 -22.38
N ASP A 130 -5.54 -3.52 -22.62
CA ASP A 130 -5.63 -2.48 -23.67
C ASP A 130 -4.62 -2.78 -24.78
N ASP A 131 -5.05 -2.67 -26.03
CA ASP A 131 -4.19 -2.93 -27.20
C ASP A 131 -2.91 -2.09 -27.19
N ARG A 132 -2.97 -0.88 -26.63
CA ARG A 132 -1.81 0.02 -26.47
C ARG A 132 -0.78 -0.50 -25.46
N GLY A 133 -1.14 -1.42 -24.59
CA GLY A 133 -0.19 -2.06 -23.67
C GLY A 133 0.95 -2.80 -24.39
N ASN A 134 0.72 -3.21 -25.64
CA ASN A 134 1.70 -3.91 -26.46
C ASN A 134 2.38 -3.02 -27.51
N TRP A 135 2.11 -1.69 -27.52
CA TRP A 135 2.75 -0.79 -28.46
C TRP A 135 4.20 -0.53 -28.09
N PRO A 136 5.11 -0.48 -29.10
CA PRO A 136 6.47 0.00 -28.86
C PRO A 136 6.44 1.48 -28.45
N LEU A 137 7.37 1.90 -27.60
CA LEU A 137 7.42 3.28 -27.07
C LEU A 137 7.54 4.31 -28.19
N GLU A 138 8.23 3.97 -29.29
CA GLU A 138 8.38 4.82 -30.48
C GLU A 138 7.04 5.16 -31.14
N GLN A 139 6.05 4.28 -31.04
CA GLN A 139 4.70 4.53 -31.58
C GLN A 139 3.98 5.61 -30.75
N PHE A 140 4.09 5.57 -29.43
CA PHE A 140 3.58 6.64 -28.58
C PHE A 140 4.28 7.97 -28.90
N ASP A 141 5.61 7.95 -29.02
CA ASP A 141 6.40 9.14 -29.32
C ASP A 141 6.02 9.78 -30.65
N ALA A 142 5.78 8.96 -31.66
CA ALA A 142 5.37 9.45 -33.00
C ALA A 142 4.00 10.15 -32.94
N LEU A 143 3.03 9.61 -32.18
CA LEU A 143 1.72 10.23 -32.02
C LEU A 143 1.79 11.51 -31.18
N ILE A 144 2.53 11.49 -30.09
CA ILE A 144 2.76 12.65 -29.22
C ILE A 144 3.48 13.77 -29.96
N ALA A 145 4.41 13.44 -30.86
CA ALA A 145 5.09 14.44 -31.69
C ALA A 145 4.13 15.16 -32.67
N GLN A 146 3.14 14.44 -33.19
CA GLN A 146 2.10 15.02 -34.06
C GLN A 146 1.13 15.92 -33.30
N ASN A 147 0.78 15.51 -32.07
CA ASN A 147 -0.10 16.28 -31.21
C ASN A 147 0.39 16.27 -29.76
N LYS A 148 1.11 17.33 -29.37
CA LYS A 148 1.65 17.46 -27.99
C LYS A 148 0.58 17.54 -26.89
N ARG A 149 -0.69 17.72 -27.25
CA ARG A 149 -1.84 17.71 -26.34
C ARG A 149 -2.66 16.41 -26.41
N ASP A 150 -2.13 15.39 -27.04
CA ASP A 150 -2.69 14.05 -26.97
C ASP A 150 -2.35 13.42 -25.61
N PHE A 151 -3.11 13.87 -24.62
CA PHE A 151 -2.90 13.46 -23.22
C PHE A 151 -3.31 12.00 -22.98
N ASP A 152 -4.27 11.48 -23.74
CA ASP A 152 -4.66 10.08 -23.66
C ASP A 152 -3.51 9.15 -24.08
N THR A 153 -2.83 9.49 -25.16
CA THR A 153 -1.63 8.74 -25.62
C THR A 153 -0.47 8.87 -24.63
N ARG A 154 -0.24 10.07 -24.07
CA ARG A 154 0.78 10.27 -23.01
C ARG A 154 0.49 9.47 -21.76
N PHE A 155 -0.75 9.50 -21.30
CA PHE A 155 -1.14 8.77 -20.11
C PHE A 155 -1.03 7.26 -20.30
N ALA A 156 -1.41 6.76 -21.49
CA ALA A 156 -1.20 5.36 -21.86
C ALA A 156 0.29 4.98 -21.84
N LYS A 157 1.17 5.82 -22.44
CA LYS A 157 2.63 5.63 -22.39
C LYS A 157 3.14 5.58 -20.94
N ALA A 158 2.70 6.52 -20.08
CA ALA A 158 3.10 6.53 -18.69
C ALA A 158 2.73 5.23 -17.97
N ARG A 159 1.55 4.65 -18.25
CA ARG A 159 1.12 3.36 -17.66
C ARG A 159 1.99 2.21 -18.15
N VAL A 160 2.34 2.15 -19.42
CA VAL A 160 3.29 1.15 -19.95
C VAL A 160 4.63 1.26 -19.24
N LEU A 161 5.17 2.45 -19.11
CA LEU A 161 6.43 2.71 -18.41
C LEU A 161 6.35 2.32 -16.91
N MET A 162 5.22 2.61 -16.24
CA MET A 162 5.01 2.17 -14.85
C MET A 162 4.98 0.64 -14.72
N ALA A 163 4.35 -0.05 -15.66
CA ALA A 163 4.30 -1.51 -15.68
C ALA A 163 5.68 -2.14 -15.91
N GLU A 164 6.54 -1.47 -16.66
CA GLU A 164 7.93 -1.88 -16.91
C GLU A 164 8.90 -1.46 -15.79
N GLY A 165 8.42 -0.72 -14.76
CA GLY A 165 9.24 -0.22 -13.67
C GLY A 165 10.06 1.03 -14.00
N GLU A 166 9.82 1.64 -15.16
CA GLU A 166 10.49 2.86 -15.63
C GLU A 166 9.86 4.13 -15.01
N TRP A 167 9.89 4.19 -13.68
CA TRP A 167 9.18 5.18 -12.87
C TRP A 167 9.54 6.63 -13.21
N ALA A 168 10.82 6.89 -13.49
CA ALA A 168 11.28 8.24 -13.82
C ALA A 168 10.69 8.72 -15.16
N ALA A 169 10.74 7.88 -16.20
CA ALA A 169 10.19 8.19 -17.51
C ALA A 169 8.66 8.32 -17.45
N ALA A 170 7.98 7.45 -16.69
CA ALA A 170 6.54 7.56 -16.45
C ALA A 170 6.17 8.91 -15.83
N MET A 171 6.92 9.32 -14.81
CA MET A 171 6.70 10.60 -14.12
C MET A 171 6.90 11.79 -15.07
N GLU A 172 7.87 11.75 -15.97
CA GLU A 172 8.07 12.81 -16.97
C GLU A 172 6.85 12.98 -17.88
N GLU A 173 6.26 11.89 -18.36
CA GLU A 173 5.05 11.97 -19.18
C GLU A 173 3.84 12.51 -18.39
N LEU A 174 3.68 12.12 -17.12
CA LEU A 174 2.61 12.65 -16.27
C LEU A 174 2.81 14.14 -15.97
N LEU A 175 4.02 14.60 -15.72
CA LEU A 175 4.35 16.00 -15.49
C LEU A 175 4.06 16.85 -16.75
N GLU A 176 4.34 16.33 -17.94
CA GLU A 176 4.01 17.02 -19.20
C GLU A 176 2.50 17.24 -19.35
N ILE A 177 1.66 16.30 -18.93
CA ILE A 177 0.20 16.49 -18.89
C ILE A 177 -0.17 17.59 -17.91
N ILE A 178 0.32 17.51 -16.67
CA ILE A 178 0.02 18.46 -15.59
C ILE A 178 0.43 19.89 -15.96
N MET A 179 1.59 20.05 -16.60
CA MET A 179 2.07 21.37 -17.03
C MET A 179 1.15 22.02 -18.08
N ARG A 180 0.49 21.22 -18.91
CA ARG A 180 -0.38 21.72 -19.99
C ARG A 180 -1.83 21.80 -19.63
N ASP A 181 -2.32 20.88 -18.79
CA ASP A 181 -3.69 20.85 -18.29
C ASP A 181 -3.75 20.12 -16.91
N LYS A 182 -3.82 20.90 -15.85
CA LYS A 182 -3.86 20.40 -14.48
C LYS A 182 -5.15 19.67 -14.13
N THR A 183 -6.19 19.84 -14.91
CA THR A 183 -7.54 19.31 -14.64
C THR A 183 -7.90 18.14 -15.53
N TRP A 184 -7.02 17.81 -16.48
CA TRP A 184 -7.27 16.70 -17.39
C TRP A 184 -7.61 15.41 -16.66
N ASN A 185 -8.65 14.73 -17.12
CA ASN A 185 -9.13 13.46 -16.59
C ASN A 185 -9.24 13.43 -15.05
N ALA A 186 -9.95 14.41 -14.51
CA ALA A 186 -10.16 14.56 -13.05
C ALA A 186 -8.85 14.51 -12.24
N GLU A 187 -7.79 15.12 -12.78
CA GLU A 187 -6.46 15.19 -12.18
C GLU A 187 -5.72 13.82 -12.09
N ALA A 188 -6.11 12.84 -12.91
CA ALA A 188 -5.50 11.50 -12.92
C ALA A 188 -3.96 11.50 -12.94
N PRO A 189 -3.26 12.38 -13.69
CA PRO A 189 -1.80 12.42 -13.69
C PRO A 189 -1.17 12.91 -12.39
N ARG A 190 -1.96 13.50 -11.47
CA ARG A 190 -1.49 14.07 -10.19
C ARG A 190 -1.71 13.13 -9.01
N LYS A 191 -2.54 12.14 -9.20
CA LYS A 191 -2.87 11.11 -8.21
C LYS A 191 -1.92 9.95 -8.36
#